data_2799d1c8ed32653e78b962c33db7a1ad
#
_entry.id   2799d1c8ed32653e78b962c33db7a1ad
#
_cell.length_a   1.000
_cell.length_b   1.000
_cell.length_c   1.000
_cell.angle_alpha   90.00
_cell.angle_beta   90.00
_cell.angle_gamma   90.00
#
_symmetry.space_group_name_H-M   'P 1'
#
loop_
_entity.id
_entity.type
_entity.pdbx_description
1 polymer ?
#
loop_
_entity_poly.entity_id
_entity_poly.type
_entity_poly.pdbx_seq_one_letter_code
_entity_poly.pdbx_strand_id
1 'polypeptide(L)'
;MELAQEKKIEQLPYKVKDISLSDWGRKEIALAEAEMPGLMSIRQEYGTKNPLEGARIAGCLHMTIQTAVLIETLLELGAEVTWSSCNIFSTQDHAAAAIAANGVAVYAWKGMNEEEFDWCIEQTLFGFKNSKPLNMILDDGGDLTNMVLDQYLSLIHI
;
A
#
# COMPACT_ATOMS: atom_id res chain seq x y z
N MET A 1 16.40 12.36 29.73
CA MET A 1 16.08 12.04 28.32
C MET A 1 15.03 10.96 28.42
N GLU A 2 13.74 11.37 28.48
CA GLU A 2 12.63 10.42 28.51
C GLU A 2 12.54 9.77 27.13
N LEU A 3 12.67 8.45 27.11
CA LEU A 3 12.34 7.64 25.95
C LEU A 3 10.85 7.85 25.68
N ALA A 4 10.52 8.44 24.53
CA ALA A 4 9.16 8.52 24.08
C ALA A 4 8.55 7.11 24.15
N GLN A 5 7.45 6.97 24.90
CA GLN A 5 6.69 5.73 24.92
C GLN A 5 6.26 5.45 23.48
N GLU A 6 6.79 4.40 22.88
CA GLU A 6 6.33 3.91 21.59
C GLU A 6 4.83 3.66 21.69
N LYS A 7 4.05 4.49 21.02
CA LYS A 7 2.60 4.33 20.92
C LYS A 7 2.36 2.97 20.28
N LYS A 8 1.85 2.00 21.04
CA LYS A 8 1.56 0.67 20.54
C LYS A 8 0.37 0.78 19.57
N ILE A 9 0.66 0.85 18.29
CA ILE A 9 -0.34 0.92 17.23
C ILE A 9 -0.97 -0.47 17.11
N GLU A 10 -2.30 -0.55 17.26
CA GLU A 10 -3.02 -1.78 16.95
C GLU A 10 -3.02 -1.99 15.43
N GLN A 11 -2.17 -2.91 14.98
CA GLN A 11 -2.00 -3.20 13.57
C GLN A 11 -3.11 -4.11 13.06
N LEU A 12 -3.92 -3.62 12.14
CA LEU A 12 -4.93 -4.41 11.43
C LEU A 12 -4.31 -5.05 10.18
N PRO A 13 -4.80 -6.22 9.74
CA PRO A 13 -4.32 -6.84 8.50
C PRO A 13 -4.66 -6.02 7.25
N TYR A 14 -5.78 -5.31 7.26
CA TYR A 14 -6.23 -4.32 6.27
C TYR A 14 -7.43 -3.54 6.81
N LYS A 15 -7.78 -2.43 6.16
CA LYS A 15 -9.07 -1.75 6.35
C LYS A 15 -9.53 -1.12 5.06
N VAL A 16 -10.66 -1.60 4.53
CA VAL A 16 -11.30 -1.11 3.31
C VAL A 16 -12.79 -0.86 3.58
N LYS A 17 -13.49 -0.19 2.66
CA LYS A 17 -14.90 0.16 2.81
C LYS A 17 -15.79 -1.05 2.96
N ASP A 18 -15.66 -2.01 2.04
CA ASP A 18 -16.46 -3.23 1.97
C ASP A 18 -15.67 -4.31 1.22
N ILE A 19 -15.26 -5.35 1.92
CA ILE A 19 -14.49 -6.45 1.34
C ILE A 19 -15.31 -7.29 0.34
N SER A 20 -16.63 -7.25 0.41
CA SER A 20 -17.50 -7.98 -0.53
C SER A 20 -17.42 -7.48 -1.97
N LEU A 21 -16.83 -6.30 -2.19
CA LEU A 21 -16.57 -5.73 -3.51
C LEU A 21 -15.38 -6.38 -4.23
N SER A 22 -14.67 -7.31 -3.60
CA SER A 22 -13.44 -7.91 -4.11
C SER A 22 -13.60 -8.58 -5.48
N ASP A 23 -14.69 -9.33 -5.70
CA ASP A 23 -14.95 -10.01 -6.97
C ASP A 23 -15.18 -9.04 -8.13
N TRP A 24 -15.87 -7.92 -7.85
CA TRP A 24 -16.00 -6.84 -8.83
C TRP A 24 -14.66 -6.19 -9.11
N GLY A 25 -13.93 -5.83 -8.05
CA GLY A 25 -12.59 -5.25 -8.16
C GLY A 25 -11.65 -6.12 -8.99
N ARG A 26 -11.69 -7.45 -8.80
CA ARG A 26 -10.85 -8.38 -9.58
C ARG A 26 -11.14 -8.30 -11.09
N LYS A 27 -12.40 -8.18 -11.48
CA LYS A 27 -12.79 -8.04 -12.89
C LYS A 27 -12.31 -6.74 -13.51
N GLU A 28 -12.45 -5.64 -12.76
CA GLU A 28 -12.00 -4.31 -13.21
C GLU A 28 -10.46 -4.24 -13.31
N ILE A 29 -9.74 -4.86 -12.37
CA ILE A 29 -8.27 -4.95 -12.42
C ILE A 29 -7.83 -5.76 -13.65
N ALA A 30 -8.51 -6.85 -13.99
CA ALA A 30 -8.19 -7.64 -15.19
C ALA A 30 -8.39 -6.84 -16.50
N LEU A 31 -9.37 -5.92 -16.54
CA LEU A 31 -9.53 -4.99 -17.66
C LEU A 31 -8.37 -3.97 -17.70
N ALA A 32 -7.99 -3.42 -16.55
CA ALA A 32 -6.87 -2.48 -16.45
C ALA A 32 -5.54 -3.11 -16.86
N GLU A 33 -5.30 -4.38 -16.57
CA GLU A 33 -4.11 -5.13 -17.02
C GLU A 33 -3.98 -5.11 -18.56
N ALA A 34 -5.09 -5.27 -19.28
CA ALA A 34 -5.09 -5.22 -20.74
C ALA A 34 -4.72 -3.83 -21.30
N GLU A 35 -4.97 -2.78 -20.54
CA GLU A 35 -4.65 -1.39 -20.87
C GLU A 35 -3.25 -0.96 -20.42
N MET A 36 -2.53 -1.81 -19.68
CA MET A 36 -1.23 -1.50 -19.08
C MET A 36 -0.12 -2.45 -19.59
N PRO A 37 0.12 -2.55 -20.90
CA PRO A 37 1.05 -3.52 -21.48
C PRO A 37 2.49 -3.36 -20.99
N GLY A 38 2.90 -2.17 -20.57
CA GLY A 38 4.22 -1.92 -20.01
C GLY A 38 4.46 -2.68 -18.71
N LEU A 39 3.53 -2.58 -17.74
CA LEU A 39 3.62 -3.32 -16.49
C LEU A 39 3.49 -4.83 -16.71
N MET A 40 2.60 -5.26 -17.60
CA MET A 40 2.44 -6.69 -17.91
C MET A 40 3.70 -7.26 -18.54
N SER A 41 4.39 -6.51 -19.40
CA SER A 41 5.68 -6.88 -19.97
C SER A 41 6.77 -7.05 -18.90
N ILE A 42 6.80 -6.13 -17.91
CA ILE A 42 7.73 -6.22 -16.78
C ILE A 42 7.47 -7.48 -15.94
N ARG A 43 6.20 -7.79 -15.63
CA ARG A 43 5.86 -9.05 -14.94
C ARG A 43 6.36 -10.26 -15.71
N GLN A 44 6.12 -10.31 -17.01
CA GLN A 44 6.53 -11.43 -17.87
C GLN A 44 8.07 -11.59 -17.92
N GLU A 45 8.81 -10.49 -18.00
CA GLU A 45 10.27 -10.54 -18.16
C GLU A 45 11.00 -10.78 -16.83
N TYR A 46 10.51 -10.20 -15.74
CA TYR A 46 11.23 -10.14 -14.46
C TYR A 46 10.59 -10.93 -13.32
N GLY A 47 9.31 -11.32 -13.41
CA GLY A 47 8.60 -11.98 -12.30
C GLY A 47 9.33 -13.20 -11.75
N THR A 48 9.90 -14.05 -12.61
CA THR A 48 10.65 -15.22 -12.17
C THR A 48 12.03 -14.91 -11.57
N LYS A 49 12.52 -13.69 -11.76
CA LYS A 49 13.85 -13.25 -11.29
C LYS A 49 13.81 -12.61 -9.91
N ASN A 50 12.61 -12.28 -9.42
CA ASN A 50 12.35 -11.61 -8.13
C ASN A 50 13.29 -10.40 -7.87
N PRO A 51 13.41 -9.42 -8.79
CA PRO A 51 14.38 -8.33 -8.65
C PRO A 51 14.11 -7.42 -7.43
N LEU A 52 12.92 -7.49 -6.84
CA LEU A 52 12.52 -6.74 -5.65
C LEU A 52 12.49 -7.61 -4.38
N GLU A 53 13.14 -8.78 -4.40
CA GLU A 53 13.24 -9.61 -3.20
C GLU A 53 13.88 -8.84 -2.04
N GLY A 54 13.21 -8.81 -0.89
CA GLY A 54 13.63 -8.05 0.29
C GLY A 54 13.22 -6.57 0.29
N ALA A 55 12.64 -6.04 -0.79
CA ALA A 55 12.02 -4.73 -0.79
C ALA A 55 10.73 -4.76 0.06
N ARG A 56 10.59 -3.80 0.97
CA ARG A 56 9.39 -3.54 1.78
C ARG A 56 8.92 -2.14 1.48
N ILE A 57 7.92 -2.05 0.60
CA ILE A 57 7.46 -0.81 -0.01
C ILE A 57 6.20 -0.34 0.71
N ALA A 58 6.31 0.80 1.39
CA ALA A 58 5.14 1.54 1.87
C ALA A 58 4.66 2.49 0.77
N GLY A 59 3.45 2.29 0.27
CA GLY A 59 2.87 3.08 -0.80
C GLY A 59 1.78 4.03 -0.31
N CYS A 60 1.84 5.29 -0.73
CA CYS A 60 0.80 6.28 -0.53
C CYS A 60 0.49 6.95 -1.87
N LEU A 61 -0.43 6.35 -2.62
CA LEU A 61 -0.84 6.76 -3.95
C LEU A 61 -2.31 6.41 -4.17
N HIS A 62 -3.00 7.14 -5.06
CA HIS A 62 -4.41 6.89 -5.39
C HIS A 62 -4.74 5.39 -5.49
N MET A 63 -5.66 4.89 -4.67
CA MET A 63 -6.00 3.46 -4.68
C MET A 63 -7.04 3.15 -5.77
N THR A 64 -6.59 3.14 -7.02
CA THR A 64 -7.38 2.86 -8.23
C THR A 64 -7.12 1.46 -8.77
N ILE A 65 -7.89 1.03 -9.79
CA ILE A 65 -7.66 -0.25 -10.47
C ILE A 65 -6.27 -0.30 -11.13
N GLN A 66 -5.78 0.83 -11.67
CA GLN A 66 -4.43 0.92 -12.25
C GLN A 66 -3.35 0.76 -11.17
N THR A 67 -3.54 1.39 -10.02
CA THR A 67 -2.65 1.22 -8.88
C THR A 67 -2.68 -0.22 -8.35
N ALA A 68 -3.83 -0.89 -8.39
CA ALA A 68 -3.91 -2.31 -8.06
C ALA A 68 -3.03 -3.16 -8.98
N VAL A 69 -3.01 -2.89 -10.30
CA VAL A 69 -2.08 -3.55 -11.25
C VAL A 69 -0.62 -3.27 -10.88
N LEU A 70 -0.29 -2.03 -10.46
CA LEU A 70 1.05 -1.70 -9.98
C LEU A 70 1.42 -2.50 -8.72
N ILE A 71 0.54 -2.53 -7.71
CA ILE A 71 0.76 -3.28 -6.46
C ILE A 71 1.02 -4.76 -6.77
N GLU A 72 0.18 -5.39 -7.58
CA GLU A 72 0.37 -6.79 -7.97
C GLU A 72 1.65 -7.01 -8.77
N THR A 73 2.05 -6.04 -9.59
CA THR A 73 3.33 -6.09 -10.28
C THR A 73 4.51 -6.08 -9.29
N LEU A 74 4.48 -5.20 -8.31
CA LEU A 74 5.53 -5.13 -7.27
C LEU A 74 5.62 -6.44 -6.47
N LEU A 75 4.47 -7.03 -6.13
CA LEU A 75 4.41 -8.33 -5.44
C LEU A 75 4.99 -9.46 -6.29
N GLU A 76 4.65 -9.52 -7.58
CA GLU A 76 5.15 -10.55 -8.49
C GLU A 76 6.64 -10.40 -8.74
N LEU A 77 7.19 -9.20 -8.63
CA LEU A 77 8.63 -8.94 -8.66
C LEU A 77 9.35 -9.26 -7.33
N GLY A 78 8.64 -9.70 -6.31
CA GLY A 78 9.19 -10.19 -5.04
C GLY A 78 9.15 -9.19 -3.89
N ALA A 79 8.52 -8.01 -4.04
CA ALA A 79 8.38 -7.04 -2.97
C ALA A 79 7.32 -7.45 -1.94
N GLU A 80 7.47 -7.02 -0.71
CA GLU A 80 6.40 -6.91 0.27
C GLU A 80 5.83 -5.49 0.20
N VAL A 81 4.50 -5.35 0.16
CA VAL A 81 3.84 -4.07 -0.10
C VAL A 81 2.75 -3.81 0.93
N THR A 82 2.70 -2.58 1.43
CA THR A 82 1.59 -2.02 2.19
C THR A 82 1.09 -0.76 1.48
N TRP A 83 -0.19 -0.42 1.60
CA TRP A 83 -0.74 0.66 0.79
C TRP A 83 -1.82 1.49 1.49
N SER A 84 -1.74 2.82 1.32
CA SER A 84 -2.82 3.77 1.59
C SER A 84 -3.10 4.64 0.36
N SER A 85 -4.21 5.37 0.37
CA SER A 85 -4.46 6.39 -0.64
C SER A 85 -3.79 7.71 -0.27
N CYS A 86 -3.37 8.50 -1.25
CA CYS A 86 -2.77 9.83 -1.05
C CYS A 86 -3.79 10.95 -0.90
N ASN A 87 -5.09 10.66 -0.87
CA ASN A 87 -6.14 11.60 -0.49
C ASN A 87 -7.45 10.89 -0.15
N ILE A 88 -8.36 11.63 0.49
CA ILE A 88 -9.62 11.11 1.03
C ILE A 88 -10.68 10.77 -0.03
N PHE A 89 -10.50 11.12 -1.30
CA PHE A 89 -11.52 10.94 -2.35
C PHE A 89 -11.13 9.97 -3.47
N SER A 90 -9.84 9.67 -3.64
CA SER A 90 -9.32 8.98 -4.82
C SER A 90 -9.29 7.46 -4.74
N THR A 91 -9.88 6.87 -3.70
CA THR A 91 -10.01 5.41 -3.62
C THR A 91 -11.17 4.91 -4.46
N GLN A 92 -10.93 3.88 -5.25
CA GLN A 92 -11.94 3.00 -5.82
C GLN A 92 -12.13 1.81 -4.86
N ASP A 93 -13.21 1.79 -4.10
CA ASP A 93 -13.42 0.84 -2.99
C ASP A 93 -13.33 -0.62 -3.42
N HIS A 94 -13.79 -0.95 -4.64
CA HIS A 94 -13.67 -2.29 -5.20
C HIS A 94 -12.22 -2.69 -5.54
N ALA A 95 -11.37 -1.73 -5.95
CA ALA A 95 -9.94 -1.98 -6.16
C ALA A 95 -9.23 -2.28 -4.83
N ALA A 96 -9.48 -1.45 -3.81
CA ALA A 96 -8.96 -1.67 -2.46
C ALA A 96 -9.39 -3.02 -1.88
N ALA A 97 -10.67 -3.39 -2.06
CA ALA A 97 -11.21 -4.68 -1.60
C ALA A 97 -10.54 -5.87 -2.30
N ALA A 98 -10.31 -5.80 -3.62
CA ALA A 98 -9.67 -6.88 -4.36
C ALA A 98 -8.22 -7.12 -3.90
N ILE A 99 -7.46 -6.06 -3.69
CA ILE A 99 -6.07 -6.15 -3.22
C ILE A 99 -6.00 -6.63 -1.77
N ALA A 100 -6.89 -6.15 -0.90
CA ALA A 100 -6.99 -6.64 0.49
C ALA A 100 -7.37 -8.12 0.57
N ALA A 101 -8.31 -8.58 -0.26
CA ALA A 101 -8.73 -9.98 -0.34
C ALA A 101 -7.58 -10.92 -0.79
N ASN A 102 -6.61 -10.41 -1.55
CA ASN A 102 -5.39 -11.13 -1.91
C ASN A 102 -4.31 -11.12 -0.80
N GLY A 103 -4.64 -10.62 0.40
CA GLY A 103 -3.76 -10.65 1.57
C GLY A 103 -2.74 -9.51 1.64
N VAL A 104 -2.94 -8.45 0.88
CA VAL A 104 -2.12 -7.24 0.96
C VAL A 104 -2.67 -6.30 2.03
N ALA A 105 -1.79 -5.71 2.82
CA ALA A 105 -2.15 -4.73 3.82
C ALA A 105 -2.53 -3.39 3.15
N VAL A 106 -3.82 -3.19 2.88
CA VAL A 106 -4.39 -1.98 2.27
C VAL A 106 -5.27 -1.26 3.28
N TYR A 107 -5.03 0.03 3.45
CA TYR A 107 -5.78 0.91 4.34
C TYR A 107 -6.29 2.10 3.53
N ALA A 108 -7.45 1.93 2.85
CA ALA A 108 -8.01 2.95 1.98
C ALA A 108 -9.50 2.74 1.73
N TRP A 109 -10.28 3.82 1.78
CA TRP A 109 -11.67 3.87 1.31
C TRP A 109 -12.04 5.28 0.88
N LYS A 110 -13.02 5.41 0.01
CA LYS A 110 -13.48 6.71 -0.46
C LYS A 110 -14.30 7.41 0.63
N GLY A 111 -13.95 8.68 0.89
CA GLY A 111 -14.67 9.54 1.84
C GLY A 111 -14.19 9.38 3.29
N MET A 112 -12.91 9.05 3.49
CA MET A 112 -12.24 9.18 4.78
C MET A 112 -12.31 10.63 5.28
N ASN A 113 -12.34 10.83 6.58
CA ASN A 113 -12.01 12.12 7.18
C ASN A 113 -10.47 12.24 7.38
N GLU A 114 -9.99 13.39 7.82
CA GLU A 114 -8.55 13.64 7.97
C GLU A 114 -7.90 12.72 9.01
N GLU A 115 -8.57 12.45 10.15
CA GLU A 115 -8.05 11.55 11.18
C GLU A 115 -7.95 10.10 10.67
N GLU A 116 -8.94 9.65 9.90
CA GLU A 116 -8.92 8.33 9.25
C GLU A 116 -7.82 8.24 8.19
N PHE A 117 -7.58 9.31 7.45
CA PHE A 117 -6.52 9.40 6.46
C PHE A 117 -5.13 9.27 7.10
N ASP A 118 -4.86 10.05 8.15
CA ASP A 118 -3.61 9.98 8.92
C ASP A 118 -3.40 8.59 9.52
N TRP A 119 -4.47 8.00 10.08
CA TRP A 119 -4.44 6.65 10.60
C TRP A 119 -4.10 5.61 9.51
N CYS A 120 -4.64 5.75 8.30
CA CYS A 120 -4.33 4.86 7.18
C CYS A 120 -2.84 4.92 6.79
N ILE A 121 -2.26 6.13 6.76
CA ILE A 121 -0.83 6.32 6.48
C ILE A 121 0.01 5.67 7.60
N GLU A 122 -0.35 5.90 8.87
CA GLU A 122 0.33 5.30 10.02
C GLU A 122 0.29 3.76 9.95
N GLN A 123 -0.87 3.16 9.63
CA GLN A 123 -0.98 1.71 9.43
C GLN A 123 -0.08 1.19 8.30
N THR A 124 0.02 1.95 7.22
CA THR A 124 0.86 1.60 6.06
C THR A 124 2.34 1.53 6.41
N LEU A 125 2.82 2.38 7.32
CA LEU A 125 4.21 2.36 7.77
C LEU A 125 4.60 1.06 8.51
N PHE A 126 3.63 0.44 9.20
CA PHE A 126 3.88 -0.69 10.11
C PHE A 126 3.22 -2.01 9.66
N GLY A 127 2.53 -2.05 8.52
CA GLY A 127 1.77 -3.20 8.03
C GLY A 127 2.59 -4.39 7.49
N PHE A 128 3.90 -4.36 7.64
CA PHE A 128 4.79 -5.41 7.13
C PHE A 128 4.84 -6.64 8.02
N LYS A 129 5.00 -7.81 7.40
CA LYS A 129 5.12 -9.09 8.11
C LYS A 129 6.35 -9.10 9.03
N ASN A 130 6.22 -9.84 10.14
CA ASN A 130 7.32 -10.01 11.11
C ASN A 130 7.84 -8.70 11.72
N SER A 131 7.02 -7.65 11.75
CA SER A 131 7.38 -6.33 12.33
C SER A 131 8.70 -5.76 11.79
N LYS A 132 9.09 -6.11 10.57
CA LYS A 132 10.24 -5.52 9.90
C LYS A 132 9.86 -4.12 9.40
N PRO A 133 10.74 -3.13 9.55
CA PRO A 133 10.47 -1.78 9.03
C PRO A 133 10.46 -1.76 7.50
N LEU A 134 9.76 -0.77 6.93
CA LEU A 134 9.90 -0.46 5.51
C LEU A 134 11.36 -0.14 5.14
N ASN A 135 11.72 -0.29 3.88
CA ASN A 135 13.00 0.15 3.35
C ASN A 135 12.84 0.92 2.03
N MET A 136 11.63 1.06 1.55
CA MET A 136 11.29 1.87 0.37
C MET A 136 9.95 2.59 0.57
N ILE A 137 9.86 3.79 0.04
CA ILE A 137 8.64 4.60 0.00
C ILE A 137 8.28 4.88 -1.46
N LEU A 138 6.98 4.74 -1.78
CA LEU A 138 6.38 5.22 -3.01
C LEU A 138 5.25 6.17 -2.61
N ASP A 139 5.46 7.47 -2.79
CA ASP A 139 4.59 8.51 -2.24
C ASP A 139 4.20 9.52 -3.31
N ASP A 140 2.94 9.98 -3.27
CA ASP A 140 2.40 11.05 -4.10
C ASP A 140 1.76 12.11 -3.21
N GLY A 141 2.26 13.32 -3.29
CA GLY A 141 1.88 14.43 -2.41
C GLY A 141 2.80 14.62 -1.21
N GLY A 142 3.45 13.56 -0.71
CA GLY A 142 4.45 13.65 0.34
C GLY A 142 3.92 13.41 1.75
N ASP A 143 2.64 13.05 1.94
CA ASP A 143 2.03 12.90 3.27
C ASP A 143 2.68 11.76 4.07
N LEU A 144 2.93 10.62 3.45
CA LEU A 144 3.62 9.50 4.08
C LEU A 144 5.07 9.86 4.41
N THR A 145 5.78 10.49 3.49
CA THR A 145 7.16 10.95 3.67
C THR A 145 7.26 11.97 4.81
N ASN A 146 6.36 12.95 4.85
CA ASN A 146 6.31 13.94 5.92
C ASN A 146 6.01 13.30 7.29
N MET A 147 5.07 12.35 7.34
CA MET A 147 4.78 11.62 8.60
C MET A 147 6.03 10.88 9.11
N VAL A 148 6.81 10.24 8.23
CA VAL A 148 8.07 9.60 8.62
C VAL A 148 9.08 10.62 9.15
N LEU A 149 9.25 11.75 8.48
CA LEU A 149 10.20 12.80 8.88
C LEU A 149 9.82 13.46 10.21
N ASP A 150 8.53 13.67 10.44
CA ASP A 150 8.04 14.40 11.61
C ASP A 150 7.87 13.51 12.85
N GLN A 151 7.45 12.25 12.67
CA GLN A 151 7.03 11.40 13.78
C GLN A 151 7.84 10.10 13.92
N TYR A 152 8.46 9.60 12.85
CA TYR A 152 9.07 8.28 12.79
C TYR A 152 10.49 8.28 12.22
N LEU A 153 11.31 9.26 12.60
CA LEU A 153 12.70 9.39 12.15
C LEU A 153 13.54 8.12 12.37
N SER A 154 13.18 7.30 13.35
CA SER A 154 13.85 6.02 13.60
C SER A 154 13.69 4.99 12.47
N LEU A 155 12.71 5.19 11.57
CA LEU A 155 12.56 4.36 10.37
C LEU A 155 13.57 4.72 9.27
N ILE A 156 14.22 5.89 9.38
CA ILE A 156 15.24 6.35 8.44
C ILE A 156 16.61 5.95 8.98
N HIS A 157 17.28 5.03 8.31
CA HIS A 157 18.66 4.71 8.58
C HIS A 157 19.56 5.64 7.79
N ILE A 158 20.08 6.62 8.48
CA ILE A 158 21.13 7.52 7.97
C ILE A 158 22.48 6.92 8.32
#